data_574b3d2577767a7535d3312349403aca
#
_entry.id   574b3d2577767a7535d3312349403aca
#
_cell.length_a   1.000
_cell.length_b   1.000
_cell.length_c   1.000
_cell.angle_alpha   90.00
_cell.angle_beta   90.00
_cell.angle_gamma   90.00
#
_symmetry.space_group_name_H-M   'P 1'
#
loop_
_entity.id
_entity.type
_entity.pdbx_description
1 polymer ?
#
loop_
_entity_poly.entity_id
_entity_poly.type
_entity_poly.pdbx_seq_one_letter_code
_entity_poly.pdbx_strand_id
1 'polypeptide(L)'
;FCLEVAEHLPSNSSTNFIQNLIKHSDTIIFSAACPYQPGQGHINCQWIDYWQDLFNKYGYACFDEIRPLIWNKNFPEWWYKQNIFIAKKDEVNVGKEPRIISMVHPDLYESYVRLSESFDVITSGNASFSTYLQMLIKSVKKLIFRRINK
;
A
#
# COMPACT_ATOMS: atom_id res chain seq x y z
N PHE A 1 16.69 0.69 -5.93
CA PHE A 1 15.50 1.06 -5.14
C PHE A 1 14.27 1.06 -6.04
N CYS A 2 13.20 0.42 -5.57
CA CYS A 2 11.88 0.46 -6.19
C CYS A 2 10.85 0.58 -5.06
N LEU A 3 10.38 1.79 -4.79
CA LEU A 3 9.58 2.12 -3.62
C LEU A 3 8.24 2.73 -4.06
N GLU A 4 7.12 2.11 -3.64
CA GLU A 4 5.74 2.56 -3.91
C GLU A 4 5.50 2.79 -5.42
N VAL A 5 5.80 1.77 -6.24
CA VAL A 5 5.64 1.80 -7.71
C VAL A 5 4.74 0.67 -8.21
N ALA A 6 4.90 -0.54 -7.68
CA ALA A 6 4.28 -1.74 -8.22
C ALA A 6 2.74 -1.75 -8.07
N GLU A 7 2.21 -1.04 -7.07
CA GLU A 7 0.77 -0.86 -6.84
C GLU A 7 0.07 -0.02 -7.91
N HIS A 8 0.81 0.76 -8.69
CA HIS A 8 0.28 1.56 -9.80
C HIS A 8 0.23 0.79 -11.13
N LEU A 9 0.82 -0.40 -11.19
CA LEU A 9 0.86 -1.23 -12.38
C LEU A 9 -0.28 -2.26 -12.34
N PRO A 10 -0.84 -2.66 -13.49
CA PRO A 10 -1.82 -3.74 -13.54
C PRO A 10 -1.26 -5.04 -12.94
N SER A 11 -2.07 -5.79 -12.20
CA SER A 11 -1.64 -7.02 -11.53
C SER A 11 -1.07 -8.09 -12.48
N ASN A 12 -1.57 -8.15 -13.70
CA ASN A 12 -1.02 -9.04 -14.73
C ASN A 12 0.39 -8.63 -15.21
N SER A 13 0.85 -7.43 -14.88
CA SER A 13 2.21 -6.93 -15.20
C SER A 13 3.22 -7.22 -14.08
N SER A 14 2.79 -7.64 -12.88
CA SER A 14 3.67 -7.83 -11.71
C SER A 14 4.86 -8.75 -12.00
N THR A 15 4.62 -9.86 -12.67
CA THR A 15 5.67 -10.82 -13.06
C THR A 15 6.73 -10.17 -13.96
N ASN A 16 6.30 -9.50 -15.02
CA ASN A 16 7.22 -8.83 -15.96
C ASN A 16 7.96 -7.68 -15.26
N PHE A 17 7.30 -7.00 -14.35
CA PHE A 17 7.91 -5.92 -13.59
C PHE A 17 9.05 -6.43 -12.72
N ILE A 18 8.83 -7.48 -11.90
CA ILE A 18 9.90 -8.07 -11.09
C ILE A 18 11.01 -8.64 -11.98
N GLN A 19 10.70 -9.32 -13.09
CA GLN A 19 11.69 -9.79 -14.04
C GLN A 19 12.56 -8.67 -14.61
N ASN A 20 12.01 -7.47 -14.80
CA ASN A 20 12.78 -6.32 -15.24
C ASN A 20 13.66 -5.77 -14.13
N LEU A 21 13.16 -5.65 -12.90
CA LEU A 21 13.96 -5.17 -11.77
C LEU A 21 15.22 -6.01 -11.54
N ILE A 22 15.06 -7.35 -11.53
CA ILE A 22 16.16 -8.28 -11.26
C ILE A 22 17.25 -8.33 -12.34
N LYS A 23 16.98 -7.79 -13.55
CA LYS A 23 18.02 -7.63 -14.60
C LYS A 23 19.03 -6.54 -14.26
N HIS A 24 18.69 -5.64 -13.34
CA HIS A 24 19.48 -4.45 -13.06
C HIS A 24 20.29 -4.53 -11.76
N SER A 25 19.95 -5.46 -10.84
CA SER A 25 20.66 -5.54 -9.57
C SER A 25 20.41 -6.88 -8.87
N ASP A 26 21.45 -7.43 -8.24
CA ASP A 26 21.35 -8.59 -7.36
C ASP A 26 20.82 -8.24 -5.95
N THR A 27 20.66 -6.95 -5.65
CA THR A 27 20.05 -6.47 -4.39
C THR A 27 19.07 -5.35 -4.69
N ILE A 28 17.82 -5.52 -4.26
CA ILE A 28 16.72 -4.60 -4.51
C ILE A 28 16.09 -4.24 -3.18
N ILE A 29 16.01 -2.95 -2.85
CA ILE A 29 15.16 -2.45 -1.78
C ILE A 29 13.81 -2.14 -2.42
N PHE A 30 12.77 -2.82 -1.93
CA PHE A 30 11.44 -2.81 -2.53
C PHE A 30 10.37 -2.41 -1.50
N SER A 31 9.38 -1.64 -1.94
CA SER A 31 8.11 -1.47 -1.24
C SER A 31 6.98 -1.31 -2.25
N ALA A 32 5.78 -1.73 -1.86
CA ALA A 32 4.55 -1.49 -2.59
C ALA A 32 3.38 -1.42 -1.61
N ALA A 33 2.37 -0.60 -1.94
CA ALA A 33 1.21 -0.42 -1.10
C ALA A 33 0.49 -1.74 -0.80
N CYS A 34 0.17 -1.95 0.48
CA CYS A 34 -0.65 -3.08 0.93
C CYS A 34 -2.13 -2.86 0.58
N PRO A 35 -2.98 -3.91 0.61
CA PRO A 35 -4.42 -3.78 0.44
C PRO A 35 -5.00 -2.73 1.39
N TYR A 36 -5.92 -1.92 0.82
CA TYR A 36 -6.59 -0.80 1.51
C TYR A 36 -5.70 0.39 1.87
N GLN A 37 -4.43 0.39 1.57
CA GLN A 37 -3.59 1.59 1.72
C GLN A 37 -4.10 2.70 0.81
N PRO A 38 -4.43 3.90 1.35
CA PRO A 38 -4.91 5.01 0.53
C PRO A 38 -3.81 5.52 -0.39
N GLY A 39 -4.17 5.90 -1.60
CA GLY A 39 -3.27 6.49 -2.60
C GLY A 39 -3.97 6.72 -3.93
N GLN A 40 -3.44 7.65 -4.70
CA GLN A 40 -3.98 7.95 -6.02
C GLN A 40 -3.47 6.93 -7.03
N GLY A 41 -4.38 6.28 -7.76
CA GLY A 41 -4.03 5.34 -8.83
C GLY A 41 -3.51 3.99 -8.32
N HIS A 42 -3.79 3.61 -7.09
CA HIS A 42 -3.51 2.28 -6.56
C HIS A 42 -4.49 1.26 -7.19
N ILE A 43 -3.99 0.39 -8.04
CA ILE A 43 -4.78 -0.62 -8.76
C ILE A 43 -4.33 -2.06 -8.50
N ASN A 44 -3.19 -2.25 -7.81
CA ASN A 44 -2.57 -3.54 -7.54
C ASN A 44 -1.93 -3.56 -6.14
N CYS A 45 -2.70 -3.21 -5.12
CA CYS A 45 -2.25 -3.33 -3.74
C CYS A 45 -2.20 -4.80 -3.32
N GLN A 46 -1.03 -5.27 -2.95
CA GLN A 46 -0.79 -6.66 -2.55
C GLN A 46 -0.11 -6.71 -1.18
N TRP A 47 -0.38 -7.78 -0.42
CA TRP A 47 0.36 -8.04 0.79
C TRP A 47 1.83 -8.36 0.47
N ILE A 48 2.70 -8.14 1.43
CA ILE A 48 4.16 -8.27 1.26
C ILE A 48 4.59 -9.69 0.87
N ASP A 49 3.86 -10.71 1.32
CA ASP A 49 4.08 -12.11 0.99
C ASP A 49 3.87 -12.42 -0.50
N TYR A 50 2.93 -11.76 -1.17
CA TYR A 50 2.77 -11.86 -2.62
C TYR A 50 4.04 -11.42 -3.36
N TRP A 51 4.64 -10.32 -2.94
CA TRP A 51 5.88 -9.83 -3.55
C TRP A 51 7.06 -10.73 -3.21
N GLN A 52 7.15 -11.23 -1.97
CA GLN A 52 8.16 -12.22 -1.56
C GLN A 52 8.09 -13.46 -2.44
N ASP A 53 6.89 -14.05 -2.63
CA ASP A 53 6.70 -15.21 -3.51
C ASP A 53 7.15 -14.93 -4.93
N LEU A 54 6.87 -13.73 -5.43
CA LEU A 54 7.24 -13.36 -6.78
C LEU A 54 8.75 -13.19 -6.94
N PHE A 55 9.45 -12.61 -5.97
CA PHE A 55 10.91 -12.53 -5.93
C PHE A 55 11.54 -13.92 -5.78
N ASN A 56 11.01 -14.75 -4.88
CA ASN A 56 11.49 -16.13 -4.67
C ASN A 56 11.43 -16.96 -5.95
N LYS A 57 10.37 -16.83 -6.73
CA LYS A 57 10.22 -17.50 -8.04
C LYS A 57 11.40 -17.24 -8.98
N TYR A 58 12.10 -16.12 -8.80
CA TYR A 58 13.23 -15.72 -9.64
C TYR A 58 14.59 -15.76 -8.92
N GLY A 59 14.68 -16.51 -7.82
CA GLY A 59 15.98 -16.77 -7.15
C GLY A 59 16.42 -15.67 -6.19
N TYR A 60 15.49 -14.80 -5.75
CA TYR A 60 15.76 -13.72 -4.78
C TYR A 60 15.14 -14.08 -3.43
N ALA A 61 15.95 -14.24 -2.39
CA ALA A 61 15.50 -14.34 -1.01
C ALA A 61 15.12 -12.95 -0.46
N CYS A 62 14.08 -12.86 0.35
CA CYS A 62 13.55 -11.60 0.88
C CYS A 62 13.75 -11.48 2.39
N PHE A 63 14.21 -10.32 2.84
CA PHE A 63 14.62 -10.07 4.22
C PHE A 63 13.97 -8.81 4.80
N ASP A 64 13.39 -8.95 6.00
CA ASP A 64 12.82 -7.85 6.77
C ASP A 64 13.88 -7.18 7.65
N GLU A 65 14.93 -6.66 7.03
CA GLU A 65 16.06 -6.06 7.72
C GLU A 65 15.87 -4.56 7.98
N ILE A 66 15.02 -3.88 7.21
CA ILE A 66 14.86 -2.41 7.24
C ILE A 66 13.75 -1.99 8.19
N ARG A 67 12.57 -2.63 8.13
CA ARG A 67 11.41 -2.22 8.92
C ARG A 67 11.71 -2.08 10.42
N PRO A 68 12.37 -3.04 11.09
CA PRO A 68 12.69 -2.91 12.52
C PRO A 68 13.54 -1.70 12.86
N LEU A 69 14.38 -1.24 11.92
CA LEU A 69 15.29 -0.11 12.14
C LEU A 69 14.59 1.25 12.04
N ILE A 70 13.50 1.33 11.26
CA ILE A 70 12.83 2.60 10.94
C ILE A 70 11.41 2.70 11.51
N TRP A 71 10.84 1.63 12.04
CA TRP A 71 9.45 1.54 12.47
C TRP A 71 9.01 2.70 13.38
N ASN A 72 9.82 3.01 14.39
CA ASN A 72 9.53 4.05 15.39
C ASN A 72 10.23 5.39 15.09
N LYS A 73 10.77 5.58 13.88
CA LYS A 73 11.42 6.84 13.51
C LYS A 73 10.41 7.85 13.00
N ASN A 74 10.68 9.15 13.17
CA ASN A 74 9.83 10.21 12.63
C ASN A 74 9.88 10.27 11.09
N PHE A 75 10.92 9.77 10.48
CA PHE A 75 11.15 9.67 9.04
C PHE A 75 11.75 8.27 8.72
N PRO A 76 11.43 7.63 7.60
CA PRO A 76 10.53 8.09 6.51
C PRO A 76 9.04 7.98 6.88
N GLU A 77 8.17 8.30 5.92
CA GLU A 77 6.71 8.19 6.05
C GLU A 77 6.27 6.76 6.38
N TRP A 78 5.12 6.61 7.06
CA TRP A 78 4.65 5.34 7.61
C TRP A 78 4.48 4.23 6.56
N TRP A 79 4.13 4.56 5.33
CA TRP A 79 3.97 3.53 4.27
C TRP A 79 5.29 2.87 3.89
N TYR A 80 6.42 3.57 3.88
CA TYR A 80 7.72 2.93 3.72
C TYR A 80 8.04 2.01 4.91
N LYS A 81 7.80 2.48 6.13
CA LYS A 81 8.03 1.70 7.35
C LYS A 81 7.24 0.39 7.36
N GLN A 82 6.04 0.41 6.77
CA GLN A 82 5.16 -0.75 6.70
C GLN A 82 5.54 -1.75 5.62
N ASN A 83 5.92 -1.27 4.43
CA ASN A 83 5.95 -2.07 3.21
C ASN A 83 7.35 -2.46 2.75
N ILE A 84 8.42 -1.86 3.30
CA ILE A 84 9.78 -2.01 2.79
C ILE A 84 10.42 -3.33 3.18
N PHE A 85 11.13 -3.94 2.23
CA PHE A 85 12.01 -5.10 2.49
C PHE A 85 13.18 -5.12 1.50
N ILE A 86 14.13 -6.03 1.70
CA ILE A 86 15.26 -6.25 0.81
C ILE A 86 15.08 -7.58 0.11
N ALA A 87 15.17 -7.60 -1.21
CA ALA A 87 15.29 -8.82 -2.03
C ALA A 87 16.74 -8.94 -2.50
N LYS A 88 17.37 -10.07 -2.20
CA LYS A 88 18.76 -10.37 -2.57
C LYS A 88 18.79 -11.65 -3.42
N LYS A 89 19.56 -11.65 -4.50
CA LYS A 89 19.82 -12.88 -5.26
C LYS A 89 20.57 -13.86 -4.36
N ASP A 90 19.93 -14.94 -4.03
CA ASP A 90 20.46 -15.95 -3.09
C ASP A 90 19.85 -17.31 -3.38
N GLU A 91 20.52 -18.09 -4.22
CA GLU A 91 20.08 -19.42 -4.62
C GLU A 91 20.09 -20.44 -3.47
N VAL A 92 20.81 -20.15 -2.37
CA VAL A 92 20.91 -21.03 -1.21
C VAL A 92 19.74 -20.85 -0.26
N ASN A 93 19.36 -19.61 0.01
CA ASN A 93 18.34 -19.23 1.00
C ASN A 93 16.96 -18.98 0.40
N VAL A 94 16.84 -18.84 -0.93
CA VAL A 94 15.56 -18.58 -1.60
C VAL A 94 14.51 -19.64 -1.22
N GLY A 95 13.37 -19.17 -0.70
CA GLY A 95 12.27 -20.02 -0.22
C GLY A 95 12.51 -20.72 1.11
N LYS A 96 13.66 -20.50 1.77
CA LYS A 96 14.00 -21.00 3.12
C LYS A 96 14.06 -19.87 4.14
N GLU A 97 14.14 -18.63 3.68
CA GLU A 97 14.10 -17.45 4.54
C GLU A 97 12.73 -17.33 5.24
N PRO A 98 12.66 -16.72 6.44
CA PRO A 98 11.40 -16.47 7.12
C PRO A 98 10.42 -15.69 6.23
N ARG A 99 9.14 -16.04 6.31
CA ARG A 99 8.08 -15.23 5.68
C ARG A 99 8.04 -13.85 6.31
N ILE A 100 8.05 -12.83 5.48
CA ILE A 100 7.89 -11.45 5.95
C ILE A 100 6.44 -11.26 6.39
N ILE A 101 6.27 -10.90 7.67
CA ILE A 101 4.93 -10.73 8.25
C ILE A 101 4.29 -9.46 7.70
N SER A 102 3.08 -9.58 7.18
CA SER A 102 2.24 -8.44 6.84
C SER A 102 1.82 -7.71 8.11
N MET A 103 2.12 -6.43 8.19
CA MET A 103 1.81 -5.57 9.35
C MET A 103 1.13 -4.31 8.87
N VAL A 104 0.35 -3.70 9.76
CA VAL A 104 -0.25 -2.38 9.55
C VAL A 104 0.39 -1.40 10.51
N HIS A 105 0.95 -0.32 9.98
CA HIS A 105 1.55 0.73 10.81
C HIS A 105 0.46 1.45 11.64
N PRO A 106 0.71 1.78 12.90
CA PRO A 106 -0.27 2.47 13.75
C PRO A 106 -0.89 3.72 13.10
N ASP A 107 -0.11 4.53 12.39
CA ASP A 107 -0.61 5.74 11.73
C ASP A 107 -1.69 5.45 10.68
N LEU A 108 -1.56 4.33 9.93
CA LEU A 108 -2.61 3.90 9.01
C LEU A 108 -3.86 3.46 9.78
N TYR A 109 -3.69 2.61 10.79
CA TYR A 109 -4.79 2.14 11.62
C TYR A 109 -5.56 3.30 12.25
N GLU A 110 -4.86 4.25 12.89
CA GLU A 110 -5.47 5.43 13.48
C GLU A 110 -6.21 6.30 12.47
N SER A 111 -5.71 6.40 11.23
CA SER A 111 -6.40 7.13 10.18
C SER A 111 -7.76 6.52 9.84
N TYR A 112 -7.86 5.19 9.84
CA TYR A 112 -9.12 4.47 9.63
C TYR A 112 -10.06 4.59 10.84
N VAL A 113 -9.54 4.55 12.06
CA VAL A 113 -10.35 4.76 13.26
C VAL A 113 -10.99 6.15 13.22
N ARG A 114 -10.21 7.21 12.94
CA ARG A 114 -10.74 8.58 12.81
C ARG A 114 -11.78 8.71 11.68
N LEU A 115 -11.57 8.00 10.56
CA LEU A 115 -12.54 7.98 9.46
C LEU A 115 -13.85 7.29 9.89
N SER A 116 -13.76 6.15 10.59
CA SER A 116 -14.91 5.42 11.11
C SER A 116 -15.70 6.27 12.11
N GLU A 117 -15.02 6.90 13.07
CA GLU A 117 -15.65 7.80 14.05
C GLU A 117 -16.38 8.97 13.35
N SER A 118 -15.74 9.56 12.34
CA SER A 118 -16.36 10.64 11.55
C SER A 118 -17.60 10.16 10.80
N PHE A 119 -17.56 8.94 10.27
CA PHE A 119 -18.69 8.32 9.59
C PHE A 119 -19.84 8.04 10.58
N ASP A 120 -19.54 7.53 11.76
CA ASP A 120 -20.52 7.26 12.81
C ASP A 120 -21.21 8.55 13.28
N VAL A 121 -20.46 9.65 13.45
CA VAL A 121 -21.01 10.97 13.79
C VAL A 121 -21.99 11.47 12.72
N ILE A 122 -21.66 11.25 11.44
CA ILE A 122 -22.53 11.65 10.33
C ILE A 122 -23.79 10.77 10.26
N THR A 123 -23.62 9.45 10.33
CA THR A 123 -24.72 8.49 10.16
C THR A 123 -25.68 8.46 11.32
N SER A 124 -25.22 8.76 12.55
CA SER A 124 -26.04 8.87 13.74
C SER A 124 -26.81 10.19 13.86
N GLY A 125 -26.60 11.15 12.95
CA GLY A 125 -27.26 12.46 12.98
C GLY A 125 -26.58 13.48 13.89
N ASN A 126 -25.40 13.19 14.44
CA ASN A 126 -24.71 14.01 15.41
C ASN A 126 -23.74 15.05 14.79
N ALA A 127 -23.60 15.06 13.45
CA ALA A 127 -22.79 16.05 12.77
C ALA A 127 -23.48 17.43 12.73
N SER A 128 -22.71 18.49 12.50
CA SER A 128 -23.26 19.84 12.41
C SER A 128 -24.19 20.00 11.21
N PHE A 129 -25.20 20.87 11.32
CA PHE A 129 -26.09 21.20 10.20
C PHE A 129 -25.31 21.64 8.96
N SER A 130 -24.23 22.42 9.16
CA SER A 130 -23.38 22.86 8.04
C SER A 130 -22.73 21.69 7.32
N THR A 131 -22.33 20.62 8.02
CA THR A 131 -21.78 19.39 7.43
C THR A 131 -22.80 18.70 6.53
N TYR A 132 -24.03 18.50 7.02
CA TYR A 132 -25.10 17.89 6.21
C TYR A 132 -25.47 18.74 5.01
N LEU A 133 -25.55 20.06 5.16
CA LEU A 133 -25.83 20.99 4.07
C LEU A 133 -24.74 20.92 2.97
N GLN A 134 -23.45 20.89 3.36
CA GLN A 134 -22.37 20.74 2.41
C GLN A 134 -22.41 19.40 1.67
N MET A 135 -22.73 18.31 2.36
CA MET A 135 -22.88 16.98 1.76
C MET A 135 -24.04 16.97 0.75
N LEU A 136 -25.17 17.59 1.08
CA LEU A 136 -26.31 17.73 0.19
C LEU A 136 -25.93 18.52 -1.07
N ILE A 137 -25.27 19.67 -0.92
CA ILE A 137 -24.81 20.50 -2.05
C ILE A 137 -23.86 19.72 -2.96
N LYS A 138 -22.88 18.99 -2.39
CA LYS A 138 -21.97 18.14 -3.16
C LYS A 138 -22.71 17.04 -3.92
N SER A 139 -23.69 16.42 -3.28
CA SER A 139 -24.51 15.35 -3.88
C SER A 139 -25.32 15.87 -5.06
N VAL A 140 -25.98 17.01 -4.90
CA VAL A 140 -26.76 17.68 -5.97
C VAL A 140 -25.86 18.08 -7.15
N LYS A 141 -24.70 18.70 -6.88
CA LYS A 141 -23.72 19.04 -7.93
C LYS A 141 -23.29 17.80 -8.73
N LYS A 142 -23.02 16.68 -8.06
CA LYS A 142 -22.63 15.42 -8.71
C LYS A 142 -23.76 14.83 -9.57
N LEU A 143 -25.02 14.93 -9.13
CA LEU A 143 -26.19 14.50 -9.90
C LEU A 143 -26.37 15.34 -11.16
N ILE A 144 -26.22 16.69 -11.06
CA ILE A 144 -26.31 17.59 -12.21
C ILE A 144 -25.20 17.29 -13.21
N PHE A 145 -23.95 17.17 -12.75
CA PHE A 145 -22.81 16.86 -13.61
C PHE A 145 -22.97 15.54 -14.36
N ARG A 146 -23.50 14.48 -13.70
CA ARG A 146 -23.80 13.20 -14.34
C ARG A 146 -24.91 13.26 -15.39
N ARG A 147 -25.83 14.24 -15.29
CA ARG A 147 -26.91 14.43 -16.29
C ARG A 147 -26.44 15.22 -17.52
N ILE A 148 -25.46 16.11 -17.34
CA ILE A 148 -24.94 16.93 -18.44
C ILE A 148 -23.97 16.15 -19.31
N ASN A 149 -23.29 15.12 -18.75
CA ASN A 149 -22.29 14.31 -19.45
C ASN A 149 -22.80 12.92 -19.89
N LYS A 150 -24.12 12.73 -19.96
CA LYS A 150 -24.81 11.66 -20.64
C LYS A 150 -25.42 12.16 -21.95
#